data_7ff14ba7a7ce0e99f935fb1dd97bc5d9
#
_entry.id   7ff14ba7a7ce0e99f935fb1dd97bc5d9
#
_cell.length_a   1.000
_cell.length_b   1.000
_cell.length_c   1.000
_cell.angle_alpha   90.00
_cell.angle_beta   90.00
_cell.angle_gamma   90.00
#
_symmetry.space_group_name_H-M   'P 1'
#
loop_
_entity.id
_entity.type
_entity.pdbx_description
1 polymer ?
#
loop_
_entity_poly.entity_id
_entity_poly.type
_entity_poly.pdbx_seq_one_letter_code
_entity_poly.pdbx_strand_id
1 'polypeptide(L)'
;MIPVSSSLWKIEGGEIFSDIMRRTHRLEKEGKWQQACELRFEGAQQLLDIAGEEPMPLDWNDQSSRAAMEILYQSAADHLCIGEVEMAVALWESLLDMDEEDHFEAVVPLAFAYVEIEDYDCLEGAMFDISTKSPEYHLLTLWTEYRRSGGVDRDALRQLRTRHKAWWEEFIADEHPADEAYMNDCRSDRPSQSTEAREFWFATESIWERNVEFVEALRKA
;
A
#
# COMPACT_ATOMS: atom_id res chain seq x y z
N MET A 1 -6.63 5.88 25.04
CA MET A 1 -6.91 6.93 24.02
C MET A 1 -7.56 8.14 24.66
N ILE A 2 -7.30 9.34 24.17
CA ILE A 2 -7.84 10.60 24.71
C ILE A 2 -8.69 11.26 23.62
N PRO A 3 -9.95 11.65 23.88
CA PRO A 3 -10.77 12.34 22.87
C PRO A 3 -10.21 13.74 22.57
N VAL A 4 -10.11 14.08 21.28
CA VAL A 4 -9.77 15.41 20.79
C VAL A 4 -11.02 16.18 20.39
N SER A 5 -12.01 15.47 19.84
CA SER A 5 -13.34 15.97 19.48
C SER A 5 -14.40 14.91 19.74
N SER A 6 -15.62 15.12 19.27
CA SER A 6 -16.70 14.10 19.37
C SER A 6 -16.43 12.85 18.54
N SER A 7 -15.54 12.91 17.54
CA SER A 7 -15.25 11.83 16.60
C SER A 7 -13.77 11.49 16.46
N LEU A 8 -12.85 12.30 17.00
CA LEU A 8 -11.41 12.10 16.82
C LEU A 8 -10.72 11.87 18.17
N TRP A 9 -9.75 10.98 18.14
CA TRP A 9 -8.98 10.54 19.30
C TRP A 9 -7.48 10.71 19.08
N LYS A 10 -6.72 10.78 20.17
CA LYS A 10 -5.27 10.68 20.17
C LYS A 10 -4.80 9.64 21.17
N ILE A 11 -3.59 9.14 20.92
CA ILE A 11 -2.98 8.10 21.75
C ILE A 11 -2.32 8.75 22.97
N GLU A 12 -2.73 8.37 24.18
CA GLU A 12 -2.05 8.79 25.41
C GLU A 12 -0.70 8.08 25.54
N GLY A 13 0.37 8.84 25.77
CA GLY A 13 1.72 8.27 25.82
C GLY A 13 2.26 7.78 24.46
N GLY A 14 1.70 8.29 23.38
CA GLY A 14 2.02 7.85 22.01
C GLY A 14 3.41 8.20 21.50
N GLU A 15 4.26 8.88 22.30
CA GLU A 15 5.66 9.19 21.93
C GLU A 15 6.46 7.92 21.61
N ILE A 16 6.05 6.76 22.11
CA ILE A 16 6.66 5.47 21.80
C ILE A 16 6.62 5.16 20.30
N PHE A 17 5.54 5.52 19.60
CA PHE A 17 5.42 5.28 18.15
C PHE A 17 6.39 6.13 17.34
N SER A 18 6.56 7.39 17.71
CA SER A 18 7.58 8.25 17.10
C SER A 18 9.02 7.74 17.38
N ASP A 19 9.25 7.08 18.52
CA ASP A 19 10.54 6.45 18.81
C ASP A 19 10.74 5.17 17.99
N ILE A 20 9.73 4.34 17.84
CA ILE A 20 9.73 3.16 16.97
C ILE A 20 10.08 3.59 15.54
N MET A 21 9.40 4.58 14.97
CA MET A 21 9.67 5.10 13.63
C MET A 21 11.14 5.56 13.46
N ARG A 22 11.68 6.29 14.39
CA ARG A 22 13.10 6.70 14.34
C ARG A 22 14.07 5.51 14.38
N ARG A 23 13.73 4.47 15.16
CA ARG A 23 14.55 3.26 15.28
C ARG A 23 14.47 2.41 14.01
N THR A 24 13.29 2.25 13.43
CA THR A 24 13.12 1.50 12.18
C THR A 24 13.88 2.17 11.04
N HIS A 25 13.72 3.48 10.82
CA HIS A 25 14.50 4.22 9.82
C HIS A 25 16.03 4.09 10.01
N ARG A 26 16.50 4.00 11.25
CA ARG A 26 17.94 3.76 11.50
C ARG A 26 18.33 2.33 11.10
N LEU A 27 17.53 1.33 11.46
CA LEU A 27 17.75 -0.06 11.10
C LEU A 27 17.78 -0.25 9.59
N GLU A 28 16.88 0.37 8.87
CA GLU A 28 16.83 0.38 7.39
C GLU A 28 18.11 0.96 6.79
N LYS A 29 18.58 2.11 7.29
CA LYS A 29 19.84 2.72 6.85
C LYS A 29 21.06 1.84 7.13
N GLU A 30 20.98 0.98 8.15
CA GLU A 30 22.01 0.00 8.49
C GLU A 30 21.85 -1.32 7.69
N GLY A 31 20.82 -1.44 6.83
CA GLY A 31 20.50 -2.65 6.08
C GLY A 31 19.92 -3.78 6.92
N LYS A 32 19.43 -3.49 8.12
CA LYS A 32 18.86 -4.45 9.06
C LYS A 32 17.35 -4.57 8.89
N TRP A 33 16.94 -4.90 7.67
CA TRP A 33 15.52 -4.89 7.26
C TRP A 33 14.64 -5.77 8.13
N GLN A 34 15.07 -7.01 8.41
CA GLN A 34 14.30 -7.92 9.26
C GLN A 34 14.01 -7.33 10.64
N GLN A 35 15.01 -6.72 11.28
CA GLN A 35 14.81 -6.10 12.59
C GLN A 35 13.90 -4.85 12.52
N ALA A 36 13.91 -4.13 11.40
CA ALA A 36 13.00 -3.02 11.19
C ALA A 36 11.55 -3.50 11.07
N CYS A 37 11.30 -4.54 10.26
CA CYS A 37 9.98 -5.16 10.10
C CYS A 37 9.44 -5.73 11.43
N GLU A 38 10.27 -6.49 12.15
CA GLU A 38 9.92 -7.01 13.48
C GLU A 38 9.50 -5.90 14.46
N LEU A 39 10.28 -4.81 14.50
CA LEU A 39 9.99 -3.67 15.38
C LEU A 39 8.73 -2.91 14.95
N ARG A 40 8.46 -2.77 13.64
CA ARG A 40 7.20 -2.19 13.14
C ARG A 40 6.00 -3.05 13.53
N PHE A 41 6.12 -4.35 13.36
CA PHE A 41 5.03 -5.26 13.72
C PHE A 41 4.74 -5.26 15.22
N GLU A 42 5.77 -5.24 16.09
CA GLU A 42 5.58 -5.04 17.52
C GLU A 42 4.85 -3.73 17.82
N GLY A 43 5.19 -2.66 17.11
CA GLY A 43 4.51 -1.36 17.23
C GLY A 43 3.06 -1.41 16.73
N ALA A 44 2.80 -2.08 15.62
CA ALA A 44 1.45 -2.29 15.09
C ALA A 44 0.58 -3.06 16.10
N GLN A 45 1.10 -4.15 16.68
CA GLN A 45 0.40 -4.90 17.73
C GLN A 45 0.08 -4.04 18.96
N GLN A 46 1.04 -3.22 19.40
CA GLN A 46 0.80 -2.29 20.51
C GLN A 46 -0.31 -1.28 20.20
N LEU A 47 -0.36 -0.77 18.96
CA LEU A 47 -1.45 0.13 18.55
C LEU A 47 -2.80 -0.57 18.56
N LEU A 48 -2.89 -1.78 18.03
CA LEU A 48 -4.11 -2.58 18.01
C LEU A 48 -4.58 -2.93 19.43
N ASP A 49 -3.67 -3.26 20.34
CA ASP A 49 -3.97 -3.49 21.75
C ASP A 49 -4.54 -2.24 22.45
N ILE A 50 -4.03 -1.05 22.11
CA ILE A 50 -4.52 0.23 22.64
C ILE A 50 -5.88 0.59 22.05
N ALA A 51 -6.08 0.33 20.75
CA ALA A 51 -7.32 0.62 20.05
C ALA A 51 -8.46 -0.29 20.54
N GLY A 52 -8.17 -1.56 20.83
CA GLY A 52 -9.16 -2.54 21.26
C GLY A 52 -10.02 -3.06 20.11
N GLU A 53 -11.19 -3.63 20.46
CA GLU A 53 -12.09 -4.27 19.49
C GLU A 53 -12.88 -3.27 18.63
N GLU A 54 -13.04 -2.05 19.07
CA GLU A 54 -13.72 -0.98 18.33
C GLU A 54 -12.71 0.16 18.08
N PRO A 55 -11.91 0.09 17.01
CA PRO A 55 -10.96 1.13 16.69
C PRO A 55 -11.67 2.46 16.44
N MET A 56 -11.05 3.53 16.91
CA MET A 56 -11.62 4.88 16.84
C MET A 56 -10.75 5.75 15.93
N PRO A 57 -11.38 6.63 15.12
CA PRO A 57 -10.62 7.52 14.24
C PRO A 57 -9.60 8.35 15.01
N LEU A 58 -8.36 8.34 14.54
CA LEU A 58 -7.23 9.06 15.15
C LEU A 58 -7.07 10.44 14.52
N ASP A 59 -6.65 11.41 15.34
CA ASP A 59 -6.35 12.76 14.85
C ASP A 59 -5.04 12.76 14.06
N TRP A 60 -5.15 12.96 12.75
CA TRP A 60 -4.02 13.10 11.84
C TRP A 60 -3.06 14.24 12.21
N ASN A 61 -3.56 15.30 12.85
CA ASN A 61 -2.73 16.44 13.26
C ASN A 61 -1.91 16.13 14.52
N ASP A 62 -2.26 15.08 15.28
CA ASP A 62 -1.42 14.61 16.39
C ASP A 62 -0.24 13.78 15.86
N GLN A 63 0.98 14.23 16.14
CA GLN A 63 2.20 13.60 15.62
C GLN A 63 2.33 12.12 16.07
N SER A 64 1.93 11.80 17.28
CA SER A 64 2.01 10.44 17.81
C SER A 64 1.00 9.51 17.16
N SER A 65 -0.24 9.99 16.95
CA SER A 65 -1.28 9.27 16.24
C SER A 65 -0.86 8.98 14.78
N ARG A 66 -0.33 9.99 14.10
CA ARG A 66 0.18 9.82 12.74
C ARG A 66 1.34 8.81 12.68
N ALA A 67 2.29 8.87 13.61
CA ALA A 67 3.39 7.90 13.67
C ALA A 67 2.89 6.47 13.92
N ALA A 68 1.86 6.30 14.73
CA ALA A 68 1.26 5.00 15.00
C ALA A 68 0.55 4.43 13.75
N MET A 69 -0.23 5.26 13.04
CA MET A 69 -0.87 4.89 11.78
C MET A 69 0.17 4.55 10.69
N GLU A 70 1.27 5.32 10.61
CA GLU A 70 2.36 5.04 9.68
C GLU A 70 3.05 3.70 9.96
N ILE A 71 3.24 3.33 11.23
CA ILE A 71 3.76 2.01 11.64
C ILE A 71 2.81 0.90 11.16
N LEU A 72 1.51 1.09 11.31
CA LEU A 72 0.51 0.12 10.89
C LEU A 72 0.54 -0.07 9.36
N TYR A 73 0.58 1.05 8.62
CA TYR A 73 0.70 1.03 7.15
C TYR A 73 1.95 0.29 6.67
N GLN A 74 3.11 0.65 7.23
CA GLN A 74 4.39 0.04 6.84
C GLN A 74 4.48 -1.42 7.25
N SER A 75 3.92 -1.80 8.40
CA SER A 75 3.85 -3.21 8.83
C SER A 75 3.00 -4.04 7.87
N ALA A 76 1.87 -3.51 7.39
CA ALA A 76 1.05 -4.18 6.37
C ALA A 76 1.84 -4.39 5.07
N ALA A 77 2.56 -3.35 4.60
CA ALA A 77 3.43 -3.47 3.42
C ALA A 77 4.54 -4.52 3.60
N ASP A 78 5.16 -4.59 4.78
CA ASP A 78 6.15 -5.63 5.12
C ASP A 78 5.56 -7.04 5.00
N HIS A 79 4.35 -7.27 5.52
CA HIS A 79 3.66 -8.56 5.42
C HIS A 79 3.29 -8.90 3.97
N LEU A 80 2.86 -7.92 3.17
CA LEU A 80 2.64 -8.13 1.74
C LEU A 80 3.93 -8.59 1.04
N CYS A 81 5.06 -7.95 1.33
CA CYS A 81 6.36 -8.29 0.75
C CYS A 81 6.79 -9.73 1.01
N ILE A 82 6.53 -10.26 2.21
CA ILE A 82 6.87 -11.65 2.57
C ILE A 82 5.78 -12.66 2.20
N GLY A 83 4.68 -12.22 1.58
CA GLY A 83 3.59 -13.08 1.12
C GLY A 83 2.54 -13.44 2.17
N GLU A 84 2.56 -12.81 3.32
CA GLU A 84 1.53 -12.94 4.37
C GLU A 84 0.37 -11.98 4.08
N VAL A 85 -0.31 -12.22 2.95
CA VAL A 85 -1.27 -11.27 2.35
C VAL A 85 -2.48 -11.03 3.26
N GLU A 86 -2.99 -12.08 3.92
CA GLU A 86 -4.12 -11.95 4.85
C GLU A 86 -3.77 -11.06 6.06
N MET A 87 -2.52 -11.11 6.54
CA MET A 87 -2.05 -10.22 7.60
C MET A 87 -1.95 -8.78 7.11
N ALA A 88 -1.43 -8.56 5.89
CA ALA A 88 -1.39 -7.23 5.29
C ALA A 88 -2.79 -6.63 5.15
N VAL A 89 -3.76 -7.42 4.68
CA VAL A 89 -5.19 -7.02 4.59
C VAL A 89 -5.70 -6.59 5.95
N ALA A 90 -5.57 -7.43 6.98
CA ALA A 90 -6.08 -7.12 8.33
C ALA A 90 -5.48 -5.83 8.92
N LEU A 91 -4.20 -5.58 8.67
CA LEU A 91 -3.52 -4.37 9.15
C LEU A 91 -3.98 -3.11 8.39
N TRP A 92 -4.16 -3.17 7.05
CA TRP A 92 -4.69 -2.03 6.29
C TRP A 92 -6.17 -1.76 6.58
N GLU A 93 -7.00 -2.80 6.77
CA GLU A 93 -8.39 -2.62 7.22
C GLU A 93 -8.42 -1.90 8.57
N SER A 94 -7.61 -2.35 9.55
CA SER A 94 -7.51 -1.67 10.85
C SER A 94 -6.99 -0.23 10.72
N LEU A 95 -6.11 0.04 9.76
CA LEU A 95 -5.65 1.40 9.48
C LEU A 95 -6.79 2.28 8.97
N LEU A 96 -7.58 1.81 8.01
CA LEU A 96 -8.70 2.57 7.44
C LEU A 96 -9.80 2.85 8.47
N ASP A 97 -9.99 1.96 9.45
CA ASP A 97 -10.88 2.21 10.60
C ASP A 97 -10.36 3.36 11.50
N MET A 98 -9.04 3.61 11.52
CA MET A 98 -8.41 4.66 12.32
C MET A 98 -8.14 5.94 11.51
N ASP A 99 -8.02 5.86 10.21
CA ASP A 99 -7.74 6.94 9.26
C ASP A 99 -8.85 7.00 8.19
N GLU A 100 -10.03 7.50 8.59
CA GLU A 100 -11.22 7.54 7.71
C GLU A 100 -11.00 8.37 6.42
N GLU A 101 -10.02 9.28 6.42
CA GLU A 101 -9.69 10.12 5.25
C GLU A 101 -8.63 9.44 4.34
N ASP A 102 -8.14 8.27 4.73
CA ASP A 102 -7.11 7.49 4.01
C ASP A 102 -5.90 8.33 3.56
N HIS A 103 -5.29 9.04 4.51
CA HIS A 103 -4.14 9.90 4.22
C HIS A 103 -2.91 9.14 3.69
N PHE A 104 -2.86 7.83 3.87
CA PHE A 104 -1.80 6.97 3.36
C PHE A 104 -2.13 6.32 2.00
N GLU A 105 -3.32 6.57 1.46
CA GLU A 105 -3.81 5.89 0.24
C GLU A 105 -3.77 4.35 0.37
N ALA A 106 -4.07 3.85 1.57
CA ALA A 106 -4.00 2.42 1.93
C ALA A 106 -5.04 1.59 1.19
N VAL A 107 -6.14 2.20 0.75
CA VAL A 107 -7.18 1.52 -0.03
C VAL A 107 -6.64 0.92 -1.32
N VAL A 108 -5.60 1.54 -1.93
CA VAL A 108 -5.04 1.04 -3.20
C VAL A 108 -4.29 -0.28 -2.99
N PRO A 109 -3.24 -0.39 -2.17
CA PRO A 109 -2.55 -1.66 -1.96
C PRO A 109 -3.48 -2.72 -1.33
N LEU A 110 -4.43 -2.32 -0.49
CA LEU A 110 -5.45 -3.21 0.07
C LEU A 110 -6.31 -3.85 -1.03
N ALA A 111 -6.77 -3.07 -2.01
CA ALA A 111 -7.56 -3.59 -3.13
C ALA A 111 -6.79 -4.63 -3.96
N PHE A 112 -5.48 -4.43 -4.19
CA PHE A 112 -4.62 -5.43 -4.84
C PHE A 112 -4.46 -6.68 -3.98
N ALA A 113 -4.34 -6.53 -2.68
CA ALA A 113 -4.28 -7.66 -1.75
C ALA A 113 -5.59 -8.46 -1.71
N TYR A 114 -6.76 -7.81 -1.76
CA TYR A 114 -8.05 -8.51 -1.88
C TYR A 114 -8.14 -9.37 -3.15
N VAL A 115 -7.64 -8.89 -4.30
CA VAL A 115 -7.58 -9.72 -5.51
C VAL A 115 -6.68 -10.94 -5.29
N GLU A 116 -5.55 -10.76 -4.60
CA GLU A 116 -4.60 -11.84 -4.33
C GLU A 116 -5.21 -12.95 -3.48
N ILE A 117 -6.02 -12.60 -2.48
CA ILE A 117 -6.73 -13.58 -1.63
C ILE A 117 -8.12 -13.95 -2.17
N GLU A 118 -8.51 -13.44 -3.34
CA GLU A 118 -9.80 -13.69 -4.01
C GLU A 118 -11.03 -13.20 -3.21
N ASP A 119 -10.85 -12.21 -2.34
CA ASP A 119 -11.96 -11.54 -1.64
C ASP A 119 -12.56 -10.43 -2.51
N TYR A 120 -13.40 -10.84 -3.45
CA TYR A 120 -14.00 -9.94 -4.43
C TYR A 120 -15.16 -9.10 -3.86
N ASP A 121 -15.74 -9.50 -2.75
CA ASP A 121 -16.81 -8.73 -2.09
C ASP A 121 -16.20 -7.49 -1.40
N CYS A 122 -15.11 -7.65 -0.66
CA CYS A 122 -14.37 -6.54 -0.08
C CYS A 122 -13.71 -5.66 -1.17
N LEU A 123 -13.17 -6.26 -2.23
CA LEU A 123 -12.65 -5.53 -3.38
C LEU A 123 -13.68 -4.59 -4.00
N GLU A 124 -14.93 -5.03 -4.18
CA GLU A 124 -15.99 -4.18 -4.76
C GLU A 124 -16.21 -2.92 -3.92
N GLY A 125 -16.17 -3.05 -2.59
CA GLY A 125 -16.21 -1.91 -1.67
C GLY A 125 -15.03 -0.96 -1.86
N ALA A 126 -13.80 -1.46 -1.83
CA ALA A 126 -12.59 -0.67 -1.97
C ALA A 126 -12.51 0.07 -3.32
N MET A 127 -13.02 -0.51 -4.39
CA MET A 127 -13.00 0.12 -5.72
C MET A 127 -13.83 1.41 -5.81
N PHE A 128 -14.78 1.66 -4.91
CA PHE A 128 -15.54 2.93 -4.90
C PHE A 128 -14.67 4.11 -4.48
N ASP A 129 -13.64 3.87 -3.68
CA ASP A 129 -12.74 4.91 -3.18
C ASP A 129 -11.55 5.15 -4.12
N ILE A 130 -11.33 4.27 -5.11
CA ILE A 130 -10.27 4.41 -6.11
C ILE A 130 -10.81 5.14 -7.35
N SER A 131 -10.11 6.19 -7.77
CA SER A 131 -10.51 6.96 -8.95
C SER A 131 -10.53 6.11 -10.22
N THR A 132 -11.68 6.06 -10.90
CA THR A 132 -11.82 5.35 -12.20
C THR A 132 -10.94 5.92 -13.32
N LYS A 133 -10.24 7.04 -13.06
CA LYS A 133 -9.32 7.68 -14.01
C LYS A 133 -7.86 7.41 -13.67
N SER A 134 -7.58 6.78 -12.54
CA SER A 134 -6.21 6.50 -12.11
C SER A 134 -5.63 5.27 -12.84
N PRO A 135 -4.33 5.17 -12.99
CA PRO A 135 -3.68 4.00 -13.57
C PRO A 135 -3.85 2.76 -12.69
N GLU A 136 -3.88 2.92 -11.38
CA GLU A 136 -4.09 1.84 -10.39
C GLU A 136 -5.45 1.17 -10.59
N TYR A 137 -6.51 1.96 -10.82
CA TYR A 137 -7.84 1.41 -11.12
C TYR A 137 -7.82 0.52 -12.37
N HIS A 138 -7.13 0.94 -13.42
CA HIS A 138 -7.06 0.15 -14.65
C HIS A 138 -6.21 -1.11 -14.47
N LEU A 139 -5.10 -1.04 -13.72
CA LEU A 139 -4.30 -2.20 -13.38
C LEU A 139 -5.09 -3.18 -12.52
N LEU A 140 -5.79 -2.68 -11.50
CA LEU A 140 -6.65 -3.48 -10.64
C LEU A 140 -7.76 -4.19 -11.42
N THR A 141 -8.40 -3.49 -12.38
CA THR A 141 -9.40 -4.08 -13.27
C THR A 141 -8.78 -5.20 -14.12
N LEU A 142 -7.60 -4.99 -14.69
CA LEU A 142 -6.87 -6.00 -15.46
C LEU A 142 -6.51 -7.22 -14.60
N TRP A 143 -6.00 -6.96 -13.38
CA TRP A 143 -5.61 -8.02 -12.45
C TRP A 143 -6.82 -8.84 -12.00
N THR A 144 -7.91 -8.18 -11.63
CA THR A 144 -9.17 -8.83 -11.23
C THR A 144 -9.74 -9.71 -12.35
N GLU A 145 -9.80 -9.19 -13.58
CA GLU A 145 -10.30 -9.96 -14.72
C GLU A 145 -9.43 -11.19 -15.01
N TYR A 146 -8.11 -10.99 -14.95
CA TYR A 146 -7.18 -12.11 -15.15
C TYR A 146 -7.34 -13.20 -14.10
N ARG A 147 -7.46 -12.84 -12.81
CA ARG A 147 -7.66 -13.80 -11.72
C ARG A 147 -8.99 -14.56 -11.85
N ARG A 148 -10.04 -13.88 -12.32
CA ARG A 148 -11.39 -14.49 -12.49
C ARG A 148 -11.51 -15.36 -13.73
N SER A 149 -10.92 -14.97 -14.84
CA SER A 149 -11.21 -15.59 -16.15
C SER A 149 -9.97 -16.04 -16.92
N GLY A 150 -8.77 -15.65 -16.50
CA GLY A 150 -7.53 -15.77 -17.29
C GLY A 150 -7.48 -14.82 -18.49
N GLY A 151 -8.48 -13.92 -18.61
CA GLY A 151 -8.58 -12.95 -19.69
C GLY A 151 -7.94 -11.61 -19.35
N VAL A 152 -7.94 -10.72 -20.36
CA VAL A 152 -7.48 -9.34 -20.20
C VAL A 152 -8.62 -8.40 -20.60
N ASP A 153 -9.04 -7.52 -19.70
CA ASP A 153 -10.04 -6.50 -19.99
C ASP A 153 -9.52 -5.51 -21.05
N ARG A 154 -10.21 -5.45 -22.21
CA ARG A 154 -9.76 -4.68 -23.37
C ARG A 154 -9.88 -3.17 -23.17
N ASP A 155 -10.85 -2.73 -22.39
CA ASP A 155 -11.09 -1.31 -22.17
C ASP A 155 -10.08 -0.76 -21.14
N ALA A 156 -9.85 -1.46 -20.04
CA ALA A 156 -8.81 -1.12 -19.07
C ALA A 156 -7.41 -1.13 -19.72
N LEU A 157 -7.10 -2.15 -20.54
CA LEU A 157 -5.85 -2.22 -21.30
C LEU A 157 -5.68 -1.02 -22.24
N ARG A 158 -6.74 -0.64 -22.96
CA ARG A 158 -6.71 0.54 -23.85
C ARG A 158 -6.49 1.82 -23.07
N GLN A 159 -7.15 2.01 -21.93
CA GLN A 159 -6.97 3.20 -21.09
C GLN A 159 -5.53 3.28 -20.57
N LEU A 160 -4.99 2.19 -20.04
CA LEU A 160 -3.62 2.14 -19.55
C LEU A 160 -2.63 2.50 -20.66
N ARG A 161 -2.73 1.89 -21.83
CA ARG A 161 -1.85 2.14 -22.99
C ARG A 161 -1.93 3.56 -23.54
N THR A 162 -3.10 4.18 -23.53
CA THR A 162 -3.32 5.47 -24.20
C THR A 162 -3.24 6.66 -23.27
N ARG A 163 -3.68 6.53 -22.02
CA ARG A 163 -3.72 7.63 -21.06
C ARG A 163 -2.62 7.55 -20.01
N HIS A 164 -2.17 6.33 -19.70
CA HIS A 164 -1.17 6.06 -18.65
C HIS A 164 0.01 5.31 -19.24
N LYS A 165 0.56 5.86 -20.34
CA LYS A 165 1.59 5.19 -21.12
C LYS A 165 2.83 4.82 -20.31
N ALA A 166 3.26 5.70 -19.39
CA ALA A 166 4.40 5.44 -18.53
C ALA A 166 4.16 4.24 -17.59
N TRP A 167 2.95 4.10 -17.05
CA TRP A 167 2.53 2.97 -16.24
C TRP A 167 2.50 1.67 -17.06
N TRP A 168 1.95 1.74 -18.27
CA TRP A 168 1.96 0.60 -19.18
C TRP A 168 3.38 0.15 -19.50
N GLU A 169 4.26 1.09 -19.87
CA GLU A 169 5.66 0.80 -20.23
C GLU A 169 6.42 0.21 -19.03
N GLU A 170 6.18 0.69 -17.82
CA GLU A 170 6.79 0.14 -16.61
C GLU A 170 6.32 -1.30 -16.36
N PHE A 171 5.00 -1.56 -16.42
CA PHE A 171 4.45 -2.89 -16.13
C PHE A 171 4.84 -3.98 -17.11
N ILE A 172 5.17 -3.64 -18.36
CA ILE A 172 5.65 -4.59 -19.35
C ILE A 172 7.18 -4.63 -19.49
N ALA A 173 7.90 -3.81 -18.74
CA ALA A 173 9.36 -3.79 -18.76
C ALA A 173 9.95 -5.12 -18.26
N ASP A 174 11.14 -5.45 -18.75
CA ASP A 174 11.88 -6.64 -18.30
C ASP A 174 12.71 -6.34 -17.04
N GLU A 175 13.04 -5.08 -16.82
CA GLU A 175 13.86 -4.62 -15.70
C GLU A 175 13.29 -3.32 -15.12
N HIS A 176 13.37 -3.19 -13.80
CA HIS A 176 12.90 -2.04 -13.02
C HIS A 176 14.08 -1.44 -12.23
N PRO A 177 15.02 -0.71 -12.89
CA PRO A 177 16.22 -0.26 -12.21
C PRO A 177 15.95 0.85 -11.20
N ALA A 178 16.43 0.68 -9.95
CA ALA A 178 16.51 1.73 -8.95
C ALA A 178 17.80 2.55 -9.13
N ASP A 179 17.98 3.13 -10.32
CA ASP A 179 19.17 3.87 -10.69
C ASP A 179 19.20 5.30 -10.09
N GLU A 180 20.31 6.02 -10.31
CA GLU A 180 20.49 7.37 -9.77
C GLU A 180 19.44 8.36 -10.31
N ALA A 181 18.99 8.19 -11.54
CA ALA A 181 17.99 9.06 -12.16
C ALA A 181 16.63 8.88 -11.46
N TYR A 182 16.21 7.63 -11.25
CA TYR A 182 15.02 7.29 -10.47
C TYR A 182 15.09 7.82 -9.04
N MET A 183 16.21 7.55 -8.33
CA MET A 183 16.40 8.00 -6.94
C MET A 183 16.39 9.53 -6.79
N ASN A 184 16.83 10.27 -7.81
CA ASN A 184 16.79 11.72 -7.81
C ASN A 184 15.38 12.24 -8.10
N ASP A 185 14.64 11.59 -8.99
CA ASP A 185 13.26 11.99 -9.33
C ASP A 185 12.29 11.71 -8.17
N CYS A 186 12.45 10.60 -7.42
CA CYS A 186 11.71 10.34 -6.17
C CYS A 186 11.85 11.46 -5.13
N ARG A 187 12.93 12.23 -5.15
CA ARG A 187 13.17 13.36 -4.24
C ARG A 187 12.62 14.68 -4.78
N SER A 188 12.08 14.68 -5.99
CA SER A 188 11.46 15.84 -6.61
C SER A 188 10.14 16.19 -5.94
N ASP A 189 9.79 17.47 -5.88
CA ASP A 189 8.46 17.92 -5.44
C ASP A 189 7.33 17.46 -6.39
N ARG A 190 7.70 17.00 -7.60
CA ARG A 190 6.78 16.48 -8.63
C ARG A 190 7.49 15.38 -9.39
N PRO A 191 7.45 14.14 -8.89
CA PRO A 191 7.98 13.00 -9.60
C PRO A 191 7.32 12.83 -10.97
N SER A 192 8.03 12.22 -11.90
CA SER A 192 7.47 11.87 -13.20
C SER A 192 6.52 10.69 -13.09
N GLN A 193 5.58 10.56 -14.02
CA GLN A 193 4.69 9.40 -14.08
C GLN A 193 5.44 8.05 -14.21
N SER A 194 6.63 8.05 -14.77
CA SER A 194 7.48 6.86 -14.84
C SER A 194 8.04 6.50 -13.46
N THR A 195 8.36 7.50 -12.65
CA THR A 195 8.82 7.30 -11.28
C THR A 195 7.67 6.82 -10.40
N GLU A 196 6.49 7.45 -10.48
CA GLU A 196 5.29 7.00 -9.77
C GLU A 196 4.93 5.55 -10.12
N ALA A 197 4.96 5.19 -11.41
CA ALA A 197 4.70 3.84 -11.87
C ALA A 197 5.72 2.82 -11.31
N ARG A 198 6.99 3.20 -11.22
CA ARG A 198 8.06 2.34 -10.69
C ARG A 198 7.98 2.21 -9.17
N GLU A 199 7.64 3.27 -8.45
CA GLU A 199 7.36 3.20 -7.02
C GLU A 199 6.22 2.23 -6.73
N PHE A 200 5.14 2.33 -7.51
CA PHE A 200 4.03 1.40 -7.40
C PHE A 200 4.42 -0.04 -7.75
N TRP A 201 5.24 -0.24 -8.80
CA TRP A 201 5.79 -1.56 -9.11
C TRP A 201 6.53 -2.14 -7.90
N PHE A 202 7.47 -1.41 -7.32
CA PHE A 202 8.22 -1.89 -6.15
C PHE A 202 7.32 -2.15 -4.93
N ALA A 203 6.32 -1.32 -4.70
CA ALA A 203 5.36 -1.52 -3.60
C ALA A 203 4.51 -2.80 -3.77
N THR A 204 4.33 -3.27 -5.01
CA THR A 204 3.50 -4.43 -5.35
C THR A 204 4.29 -5.58 -5.98
N GLU A 205 5.61 -5.48 -6.07
CA GLU A 205 6.49 -6.45 -6.75
C GLU A 205 6.26 -7.88 -6.27
N SER A 206 6.09 -8.07 -4.97
CA SER A 206 5.83 -9.39 -4.37
C SER A 206 4.55 -10.04 -4.90
N ILE A 207 3.54 -9.27 -5.31
CA ILE A 207 2.34 -9.80 -5.98
C ILE A 207 2.72 -10.29 -7.37
N TRP A 208 3.47 -9.49 -8.14
CA TRP A 208 3.83 -9.81 -9.53
C TRP A 208 4.82 -10.97 -9.62
N GLU A 209 5.73 -11.09 -8.68
CA GLU A 209 6.65 -12.23 -8.57
C GLU A 209 5.92 -13.56 -8.33
N ARG A 210 4.82 -13.55 -7.59
CA ARG A 210 3.96 -14.72 -7.39
C ARG A 210 3.01 -14.98 -8.56
N ASN A 211 2.79 -13.99 -9.43
CA ASN A 211 1.81 -14.03 -10.51
C ASN A 211 2.43 -13.62 -11.87
N VAL A 212 3.60 -14.20 -12.18
CA VAL A 212 4.38 -13.87 -13.41
C VAL A 212 3.56 -14.03 -14.68
N GLU A 213 2.63 -15.00 -14.69
CA GLU A 213 1.78 -15.29 -15.84
C GLU A 213 0.87 -14.11 -16.20
N PHE A 214 0.45 -13.32 -15.22
CA PHE A 214 -0.32 -12.11 -15.47
C PHE A 214 0.51 -11.07 -16.23
N VAL A 215 1.72 -10.79 -15.76
CA VAL A 215 2.62 -9.83 -16.42
C VAL A 215 2.95 -10.30 -17.85
N GLU A 216 3.19 -11.61 -18.03
CA GLU A 216 3.38 -12.19 -19.36
C GLU A 216 2.14 -12.09 -20.25
N ALA A 217 0.94 -12.24 -19.68
CA ALA A 217 -0.30 -12.07 -20.42
C ALA A 217 -0.47 -10.62 -20.89
N LEU A 218 -0.13 -9.64 -20.05
CA LEU A 218 -0.13 -8.22 -20.43
C LEU A 218 0.88 -7.95 -21.58
N ARG A 219 2.08 -8.52 -21.53
CA ARG A 219 3.10 -8.37 -22.59
C ARG A 219 2.65 -8.91 -23.94
N LYS A 220 1.81 -9.95 -23.94
CA LYS A 220 1.30 -10.62 -25.16
C LYS A 220 0.00 -9.99 -25.70
N ALA A 221 -0.71 -9.20 -24.88
CA ALA A 221 -1.99 -8.60 -25.24
C ALA A 221 -1.83 -7.33 -26.08
#